data_84df6fa69b6f1641b5cbfde2cbaf8daa
#
_entry.id   84df6fa69b6f1641b5cbfde2cbaf8daa
#
_cell.length_a   1.000
_cell.length_b   1.000
_cell.length_c   1.000
_cell.angle_alpha   90.00
_cell.angle_beta   90.00
_cell.angle_gamma   90.00
#
_symmetry.space_group_name_H-M   'P 1'
#
loop_
_entity.id
_entity.type
_entity.pdbx_description
1 polymer ?
#
loop_
_entity_poly.entity_id
_entity_poly.type
_entity_poly.pdbx_seq_one_letter_code
_entity_poly.pdbx_strand_id
1 'polypeptide(L)'
;EYYRRIVTSNKLHIRLFEKVEGIIKADQGFQVQTTKHRYTVSNVVIATGFYDIPNTINVPGEALEKVSHYYNNPHYYAGQKLAVVGASNSAIDAALECYRKGAEVSLIIRGPEVGQRVKYWVRPDIINRIKEGSIKAYYNSTVKEITQEEILINTSEGTINLENDFVLALTGYTPNFKFLQHL
;
A
#
# COMPACT_ATOMS: atom_id res chain seq x y z
N GLU A 1 -13.32 13.56 -3.43
CA GLU A 1 -14.45 14.48 -3.15
C GLU A 1 -14.27 15.27 -1.85
N TYR A 2 -13.92 14.64 -0.73
CA TYR A 2 -13.76 15.29 0.59
C TYR A 2 -12.79 16.48 0.56
N TYR A 3 -11.54 16.30 0.12
CA TYR A 3 -10.55 17.37 0.05
C TYR A 3 -10.96 18.50 -0.90
N ARG A 4 -11.59 18.18 -2.02
CA ARG A 4 -12.10 19.17 -2.96
C ARG A 4 -13.16 20.08 -2.30
N ARG A 5 -14.06 19.49 -1.49
CA ARG A 5 -15.05 20.29 -0.70
C ARG A 5 -14.35 21.23 0.27
N ILE A 6 -13.37 20.73 1.03
CA ILE A 6 -12.63 21.56 1.99
C ILE A 6 -11.95 22.73 1.28
N VAL A 7 -11.29 22.48 0.17
CA VAL A 7 -10.64 23.52 -0.64
C VAL A 7 -11.65 24.60 -1.06
N THR A 8 -12.77 24.18 -1.64
CA THR A 8 -13.78 25.10 -2.16
C THR A 8 -14.47 25.88 -1.03
N SER A 9 -14.88 25.19 0.05
CA SER A 9 -15.59 25.80 1.16
C SER A 9 -14.74 26.81 1.93
N ASN A 10 -13.42 26.56 2.03
CA ASN A 10 -12.49 27.44 2.74
C ASN A 10 -11.73 28.38 1.80
N LYS A 11 -12.04 28.39 0.50
CA LYS A 11 -11.39 29.24 -0.51
C LYS A 11 -9.86 29.12 -0.47
N LEU A 12 -9.33 27.89 -0.30
CA LEU A 12 -7.89 27.67 -0.20
C LEU A 12 -7.22 27.89 -1.56
N HIS A 13 -6.08 28.59 -1.54
CA HIS A 13 -5.26 28.82 -2.71
C HIS A 13 -4.42 27.59 -3.04
N ILE A 14 -4.89 26.75 -3.96
CA ILE A 14 -4.17 25.54 -4.43
C ILE A 14 -3.66 25.75 -5.84
N ARG A 15 -2.42 25.32 -6.07
CA ARG A 15 -1.78 25.23 -7.40
C ARG A 15 -1.73 23.78 -7.82
N LEU A 16 -2.61 23.40 -8.76
CA LEU A 16 -2.62 22.04 -9.31
C LEU A 16 -1.61 21.91 -10.45
N PHE A 17 -1.07 20.71 -10.63
CA PHE A 17 -0.11 20.38 -11.69
C PHE A 17 1.12 21.30 -11.66
N GLU A 18 1.53 21.69 -10.49
CA GLU A 18 2.71 22.52 -10.24
C GLU A 18 3.58 21.80 -9.20
N LYS A 19 4.65 21.16 -9.68
CA LYS A 19 5.56 20.37 -8.87
C LYS A 19 6.62 21.28 -8.26
N VAL A 20 6.91 21.13 -6.98
CA VAL A 20 8.08 21.73 -6.31
C VAL A 20 9.32 20.95 -6.72
N GLU A 21 10.33 21.65 -7.23
CA GLU A 21 11.59 21.07 -7.71
C GLU A 21 12.74 21.33 -6.73
N GLY A 22 12.65 22.42 -5.95
CA GLY A 22 13.66 22.75 -4.97
C GLY A 22 13.20 23.83 -4.00
N ILE A 23 13.84 23.84 -2.83
CA ILE A 23 13.64 24.84 -1.80
C ILE A 23 15.02 25.31 -1.34
N ILE A 24 15.28 26.61 -1.42
CA ILE A 24 16.55 27.22 -1.06
C ILE A 24 16.30 28.19 0.08
N LYS A 25 17.12 28.08 1.14
CA LYS A 25 17.09 29.05 2.23
C LYS A 25 17.57 30.40 1.73
N ALA A 26 16.84 31.47 1.98
CA ALA A 26 17.19 32.86 1.69
C ALA A 26 17.44 33.64 2.99
N ASP A 27 17.96 34.86 2.91
CA ASP A 27 18.22 35.71 4.08
C ASP A 27 17.00 35.89 4.97
N GLN A 28 15.82 35.99 4.36
CA GLN A 28 14.54 36.03 5.06
C GLN A 28 13.60 35.00 4.46
N GLY A 29 13.47 33.80 5.08
CA GLY A 29 12.57 32.74 4.66
C GLY A 29 13.21 31.82 3.60
N PHE A 30 12.43 31.49 2.57
CA PHE A 30 12.79 30.50 1.56
C PHE A 30 12.39 30.94 0.14
N GLN A 31 13.17 30.50 -0.82
CA GLN A 31 12.77 30.50 -2.25
C GLN A 31 12.33 29.10 -2.63
N VAL A 32 11.10 28.97 -3.12
CA VAL A 32 10.51 27.71 -3.59
C VAL A 32 10.48 27.76 -5.11
N GLN A 33 11.25 26.88 -5.75
CA GLN A 33 11.26 26.69 -7.19
C GLN A 33 10.26 25.59 -7.57
N THR A 34 9.38 25.90 -8.50
CA THR A 34 8.42 24.93 -9.05
C THR A 34 8.59 24.78 -10.56
N THR A 35 7.89 23.82 -11.16
CA THR A 35 7.84 23.64 -12.62
C THR A 35 7.27 24.84 -13.38
N LYS A 36 6.58 25.77 -12.68
CA LYS A 36 5.91 26.90 -13.33
C LYS A 36 6.38 28.26 -12.84
N HIS A 37 6.69 28.37 -11.54
CA HIS A 37 6.95 29.66 -10.89
C HIS A 37 8.06 29.57 -9.86
N ARG A 38 8.48 30.73 -9.38
CA ARG A 38 9.34 30.88 -8.21
C ARG A 38 8.60 31.71 -7.17
N TYR A 39 8.60 31.22 -5.92
CA TYR A 39 7.93 31.89 -4.80
C TYR A 39 8.95 32.27 -3.72
N THR A 40 8.79 33.42 -3.11
CA THR A 40 9.49 33.80 -1.87
C THR A 40 8.49 33.69 -0.72
N VAL A 41 8.82 32.91 0.30
CA VAL A 41 7.92 32.59 1.41
C VAL A 41 8.66 32.62 2.74
N SER A 42 7.98 32.98 3.83
CA SER A 42 8.58 32.99 5.16
C SER A 42 8.74 31.60 5.74
N ASN A 43 7.82 30.71 5.45
CA ASN A 43 7.79 29.33 5.97
C ASN A 43 7.37 28.35 4.90
N VAL A 44 7.87 27.10 5.01
CA VAL A 44 7.47 25.99 4.16
C VAL A 44 7.00 24.83 5.04
N VAL A 45 5.84 24.25 4.70
CA VAL A 45 5.34 23.04 5.33
C VAL A 45 5.40 21.91 4.31
N ILE A 46 6.18 20.87 4.60
CA ILE A 46 6.30 19.69 3.74
C ILE A 46 5.23 18.68 4.17
N ALA A 47 4.28 18.41 3.30
CA ALA A 47 3.16 17.49 3.54
C ALA A 47 2.98 16.50 2.38
N THR A 48 4.08 15.95 1.89
CA THR A 48 4.13 15.09 0.68
C THR A 48 3.59 13.67 0.90
N GLY A 49 3.30 13.28 2.14
CA GLY A 49 2.92 11.90 2.46
C GLY A 49 4.09 10.92 2.39
N PHE A 50 3.78 9.61 2.36
CA PHE A 50 4.80 8.56 2.36
C PHE A 50 4.40 7.30 1.56
N TYR A 51 3.41 7.40 0.66
CA TYR A 51 2.94 6.28 -0.15
C TYR A 51 3.65 6.14 -1.51
N ASP A 52 4.75 6.89 -1.73
CA ASP A 52 5.40 6.92 -3.03
C ASP A 52 6.31 5.72 -3.29
N ILE A 53 6.91 5.15 -2.25
CA ILE A 53 7.88 4.06 -2.36
C ILE A 53 7.36 2.85 -1.58
N PRO A 54 6.88 1.81 -2.27
CA PRO A 54 6.46 0.57 -1.61
C PRO A 54 7.68 -0.19 -1.06
N ASN A 55 7.49 -0.82 0.09
CA ASN A 55 8.47 -1.76 0.60
C ASN A 55 8.39 -3.05 -0.22
N THR A 56 9.46 -3.39 -0.90
CA THR A 56 9.57 -4.63 -1.66
C THR A 56 9.75 -5.84 -0.73
N ILE A 57 9.33 -7.00 -1.20
CA ILE A 57 9.56 -8.29 -0.51
C ILE A 57 10.88 -8.94 -0.94
N ASN A 58 11.49 -8.43 -2.05
CA ASN A 58 12.78 -8.83 -2.59
C ASN A 58 12.89 -10.33 -2.90
N VAL A 59 11.91 -10.85 -3.60
CA VAL A 59 11.85 -12.24 -4.03
C VAL A 59 11.84 -12.37 -5.55
N PRO A 60 12.30 -13.50 -6.12
CA PRO A 60 12.13 -13.80 -7.55
C PRO A 60 10.65 -13.68 -7.93
N GLY A 61 10.39 -13.05 -9.08
CA GLY A 61 9.05 -12.85 -9.62
C GLY A 61 8.25 -11.68 -9.05
N GLU A 62 8.80 -10.88 -8.12
CA GLU A 62 8.11 -9.68 -7.60
C GLU A 62 7.82 -8.63 -8.68
N ALA A 63 8.59 -8.62 -9.77
CA ALA A 63 8.41 -7.70 -10.91
C ALA A 63 7.40 -8.19 -11.97
N LEU A 64 6.73 -9.33 -11.76
CA LEU A 64 5.70 -9.83 -12.68
C LEU A 64 4.49 -8.90 -12.70
N GLU A 65 3.84 -8.74 -13.86
CA GLU A 65 2.68 -7.85 -14.06
C GLU A 65 1.51 -8.16 -13.12
N LYS A 66 1.37 -9.41 -12.71
CA LYS A 66 0.34 -9.84 -11.74
C LYS A 66 0.59 -9.36 -10.30
N VAL A 67 1.77 -8.81 -10.01
CA VAL A 67 2.15 -8.32 -8.68
C VAL A 67 1.92 -6.81 -8.60
N SER A 68 1.19 -6.37 -7.60
CA SER A 68 1.00 -4.95 -7.32
C SER A 68 1.27 -4.63 -5.85
N HIS A 69 1.93 -3.49 -5.64
CA HIS A 69 2.12 -2.91 -4.31
C HIS A 69 1.03 -1.89 -3.94
N TYR A 70 0.11 -1.63 -4.87
CA TYR A 70 -0.99 -0.68 -4.70
C TYR A 70 -2.32 -1.36 -4.95
N TYR A 71 -3.23 -1.19 -4.01
CA TYR A 71 -4.60 -1.63 -4.14
C TYR A 71 -5.48 -0.50 -4.65
N ASN A 72 -6.22 -0.73 -5.72
CA ASN A 72 -7.08 0.27 -6.35
C ASN A 72 -8.56 -0.12 -6.34
N ASN A 73 -8.90 -1.25 -6.98
CA ASN A 73 -10.30 -1.61 -7.22
C ASN A 73 -10.50 -3.12 -7.07
N PRO A 74 -11.39 -3.56 -6.15
CA PRO A 74 -11.63 -4.99 -5.90
C PRO A 74 -12.23 -5.74 -7.08
N HIS A 75 -12.90 -5.05 -8.00
CA HIS A 75 -13.55 -5.70 -9.15
C HIS A 75 -12.56 -6.34 -10.14
N TYR A 76 -11.30 -5.90 -10.17
CA TYR A 76 -10.27 -6.54 -10.99
C TYR A 76 -9.95 -7.98 -10.56
N TYR A 77 -10.25 -8.32 -9.31
CA TYR A 77 -9.94 -9.61 -8.71
C TYR A 77 -11.16 -10.53 -8.59
N ALA A 78 -12.33 -10.10 -9.06
CA ALA A 78 -13.57 -10.90 -8.99
C ALA A 78 -13.42 -12.22 -9.74
N GLY A 79 -13.69 -13.35 -9.06
CA GLY A 79 -13.54 -14.69 -9.62
C GLY A 79 -12.10 -15.17 -9.79
N GLN A 80 -11.12 -14.42 -9.25
CA GLN A 80 -9.69 -14.73 -9.37
C GLN A 80 -9.13 -15.24 -8.04
N LYS A 81 -8.04 -16.02 -8.11
CA LYS A 81 -7.24 -16.43 -6.95
C LYS A 81 -6.25 -15.32 -6.60
N LEU A 82 -6.48 -14.64 -5.49
CA LEU A 82 -5.71 -13.50 -5.04
C LEU A 82 -4.86 -13.82 -3.81
N ALA A 83 -3.53 -13.70 -3.93
CA ALA A 83 -2.63 -13.71 -2.80
C ALA A 83 -2.43 -12.30 -2.27
N VAL A 84 -2.68 -12.06 -0.97
CA VAL A 84 -2.44 -10.79 -0.29
C VAL A 84 -1.33 -10.97 0.73
N VAL A 85 -0.22 -10.25 0.55
CA VAL A 85 0.95 -10.29 1.45
C VAL A 85 0.92 -9.10 2.39
N GLY A 86 0.76 -9.35 3.68
CA GLY A 86 0.70 -8.31 4.71
C GLY A 86 -0.31 -8.61 5.80
N ALA A 87 -0.25 -7.86 6.90
CA ALA A 87 -1.11 -8.07 8.07
C ALA A 87 -1.63 -6.77 8.69
N SER A 88 -1.36 -5.62 8.06
CA SER A 88 -1.80 -4.29 8.50
C SER A 88 -3.06 -3.83 7.77
N ASN A 89 -3.53 -2.63 8.08
CA ASN A 89 -4.80 -2.10 7.56
C ASN A 89 -4.98 -2.27 6.06
N SER A 90 -3.99 -1.87 5.24
CA SER A 90 -4.12 -1.93 3.77
C SER A 90 -4.32 -3.36 3.26
N ALA A 91 -3.57 -4.32 3.81
CA ALA A 91 -3.69 -5.74 3.43
C ALA A 91 -5.05 -6.32 3.85
N ILE A 92 -5.50 -6.01 5.06
CA ILE A 92 -6.76 -6.51 5.60
C ILE A 92 -7.95 -5.87 4.90
N ASP A 93 -7.94 -4.55 4.68
CA ASP A 93 -8.99 -3.86 3.93
C ASP A 93 -9.10 -4.45 2.51
N ALA A 94 -7.98 -4.61 1.79
CA ALA A 94 -7.96 -5.19 0.44
C ALA A 94 -8.47 -6.64 0.43
N ALA A 95 -8.01 -7.48 1.36
CA ALA A 95 -8.46 -8.87 1.46
C ALA A 95 -9.97 -8.98 1.64
N LEU A 96 -10.54 -8.19 2.57
CA LEU A 96 -11.98 -8.18 2.83
C LEU A 96 -12.79 -7.63 1.65
N GLU A 97 -12.32 -6.54 1.03
CA GLU A 97 -13.03 -5.96 -0.11
C GLU A 97 -13.02 -6.89 -1.33
N CYS A 98 -11.86 -7.48 -1.65
CA CYS A 98 -11.76 -8.44 -2.77
C CYS A 98 -12.59 -9.69 -2.51
N TYR A 99 -12.54 -10.26 -1.30
CA TYR A 99 -13.40 -11.38 -0.91
C TYR A 99 -14.88 -11.05 -1.13
N ARG A 100 -15.36 -9.90 -0.66
CA ARG A 100 -16.77 -9.46 -0.86
C ARG A 100 -17.16 -9.27 -2.31
N LYS A 101 -16.19 -9.12 -3.22
CA LYS A 101 -16.40 -9.04 -4.67
C LYS A 101 -16.18 -10.36 -5.39
N GLY A 102 -15.98 -11.46 -4.64
CA GLY A 102 -15.92 -12.81 -5.18
C GLY A 102 -14.53 -13.31 -5.53
N ALA A 103 -13.47 -12.68 -5.04
CA ALA A 103 -12.13 -13.22 -5.15
C ALA A 103 -11.93 -14.38 -4.15
N GLU A 104 -11.17 -15.41 -4.56
CA GLU A 104 -10.63 -16.43 -3.64
C GLU A 104 -9.35 -15.88 -3.00
N VAL A 105 -9.42 -15.47 -1.73
CA VAL A 105 -8.32 -14.76 -1.07
C VAL A 105 -7.49 -15.67 -0.21
N SER A 106 -6.16 -15.65 -0.43
CA SER A 106 -5.13 -16.23 0.42
C SER A 106 -4.30 -15.11 1.06
N LEU A 107 -4.31 -15.01 2.38
CA LEU A 107 -3.61 -13.99 3.15
C LEU A 107 -2.32 -14.55 3.72
N ILE A 108 -1.16 -14.00 3.32
CA ILE A 108 0.17 -14.41 3.78
C ILE A 108 0.66 -13.43 4.85
N ILE A 109 0.83 -13.93 6.06
CA ILE A 109 1.13 -13.15 7.27
C ILE A 109 2.46 -13.61 7.87
N ARG A 110 3.44 -12.72 7.95
CA ARG A 110 4.76 -13.02 8.53
C ARG A 110 4.70 -13.31 10.03
N GLY A 111 3.77 -12.70 10.74
CA GLY A 111 3.59 -12.88 12.18
C GLY A 111 2.65 -14.02 12.54
N PRO A 112 2.47 -14.28 13.85
CA PRO A 112 1.61 -15.34 14.35
C PRO A 112 0.11 -14.99 14.32
N GLU A 113 -0.23 -13.74 14.04
CA GLU A 113 -1.62 -13.25 14.02
C GLU A 113 -1.81 -12.07 13.09
N VAL A 114 -3.06 -11.70 12.84
CA VAL A 114 -3.45 -10.44 12.20
C VAL A 114 -2.93 -9.27 13.04
N GLY A 115 -2.33 -8.29 12.39
CA GLY A 115 -1.67 -7.16 13.06
C GLY A 115 -2.56 -6.46 14.09
N GLN A 116 -2.00 -6.18 15.28
CA GLN A 116 -2.74 -5.53 16.37
C GLN A 116 -3.15 -4.08 16.05
N ARG A 117 -2.49 -3.44 15.07
CA ARG A 117 -2.82 -2.09 14.60
C ARG A 117 -3.96 -2.04 13.57
N VAL A 118 -4.53 -3.20 13.22
CA VAL A 118 -5.72 -3.23 12.37
C VAL A 118 -6.86 -2.56 13.10
N LYS A 119 -7.60 -1.71 12.38
CA LYS A 119 -8.74 -0.94 12.90
C LYS A 119 -9.66 -1.86 13.73
N TYR A 120 -9.99 -1.47 14.95
CA TYR A 120 -10.73 -2.31 15.89
C TYR A 120 -12.09 -2.76 15.37
N TRP A 121 -12.71 -2.00 14.46
CA TRP A 121 -13.98 -2.35 13.81
C TRP A 121 -13.83 -3.26 12.59
N VAL A 122 -12.63 -3.39 12.01
CA VAL A 122 -12.32 -4.26 10.86
C VAL A 122 -11.77 -5.60 11.32
N ARG A 123 -10.97 -5.59 12.41
CA ARG A 123 -10.28 -6.78 12.92
C ARG A 123 -11.21 -7.97 13.25
N PRO A 124 -12.40 -7.79 13.85
CA PRO A 124 -13.33 -8.91 14.09
C PRO A 124 -13.82 -9.55 12.79
N ASP A 125 -14.06 -8.77 11.74
CA ASP A 125 -14.56 -9.29 10.47
C ASP A 125 -13.53 -10.20 9.80
N ILE A 126 -12.28 -9.74 9.63
CA ILE A 126 -11.24 -10.58 9.03
C ILE A 126 -11.00 -11.87 9.85
N ILE A 127 -11.01 -11.80 11.18
CA ILE A 127 -10.86 -12.97 12.03
C ILE A 127 -12.00 -13.96 11.82
N ASN A 128 -13.25 -13.48 11.68
CA ASN A 128 -14.40 -14.34 11.41
C ASN A 128 -14.29 -14.98 10.01
N ARG A 129 -13.91 -14.22 8.97
CA ARG A 129 -13.72 -14.77 7.61
C ARG A 129 -12.63 -15.86 7.58
N ILE A 130 -11.56 -15.69 8.36
CA ILE A 130 -10.50 -16.70 8.47
C ILE A 130 -11.01 -17.95 9.24
N LYS A 131 -11.71 -17.75 10.35
CA LYS A 131 -12.23 -18.87 11.17
C LYS A 131 -13.22 -19.74 10.41
N GLU A 132 -14.08 -19.16 9.60
CA GLU A 132 -15.06 -19.89 8.80
C GLU A 132 -14.48 -20.46 7.49
N GLY A 133 -13.20 -20.15 7.18
CA GLY A 133 -12.51 -20.63 5.98
C GLY A 133 -12.81 -19.87 4.69
N SER A 134 -13.56 -18.76 4.78
CA SER A 134 -13.87 -17.90 3.61
C SER A 134 -12.63 -17.17 3.08
N ILE A 135 -11.68 -16.85 3.94
CA ILE A 135 -10.34 -16.33 3.60
C ILE A 135 -9.32 -17.28 4.21
N LYS A 136 -8.43 -17.84 3.38
CA LYS A 136 -7.33 -18.67 3.85
C LYS A 136 -6.23 -17.79 4.42
N ALA A 137 -5.71 -18.09 5.60
CA ALA A 137 -4.61 -17.34 6.21
C ALA A 137 -3.43 -18.24 6.56
N TYR A 138 -2.25 -17.84 6.12
CA TYR A 138 -0.97 -18.50 6.37
C TYR A 138 -0.15 -17.64 7.31
N TYR A 139 -0.14 -18.01 8.58
CA TYR A 139 0.62 -17.32 9.63
C TYR A 139 2.07 -17.81 9.67
N ASN A 140 2.95 -17.00 10.28
CA ASN A 140 4.39 -17.29 10.37
C ASN A 140 4.99 -17.63 9.00
N SER A 141 4.50 -16.98 7.95
CA SER A 141 4.79 -17.34 6.57
C SER A 141 5.39 -16.17 5.81
N THR A 142 6.33 -16.48 4.92
CA THR A 142 6.99 -15.49 4.05
C THR A 142 6.95 -15.96 2.61
N VAL A 143 6.87 -15.02 1.68
CA VAL A 143 6.98 -15.35 0.26
C VAL A 143 8.42 -15.76 -0.05
N LYS A 144 8.58 -16.83 -0.81
CA LYS A 144 9.87 -17.33 -1.30
C LYS A 144 10.09 -16.97 -2.77
N GLU A 145 9.06 -17.14 -3.58
CA GLU A 145 9.11 -16.92 -5.03
C GLU A 145 7.70 -16.70 -5.56
N ILE A 146 7.57 -15.97 -6.66
CA ILE A 146 6.33 -15.78 -7.41
C ILE A 146 6.58 -16.20 -8.85
N THR A 147 5.74 -17.09 -9.38
CA THR A 147 5.75 -17.52 -10.78
C THR A 147 4.51 -16.98 -11.50
N GLN A 148 4.32 -17.30 -12.77
CA GLN A 148 3.11 -16.89 -13.51
C GLN A 148 1.83 -17.51 -12.95
N GLU A 149 1.89 -18.71 -12.39
CA GLU A 149 0.71 -19.48 -11.96
C GLU A 149 0.61 -19.64 -10.45
N GLU A 150 1.73 -19.50 -9.73
CA GLU A 150 1.83 -19.84 -8.31
C GLU A 150 2.59 -18.78 -7.50
N ILE A 151 2.36 -18.80 -6.22
CA ILE A 151 3.22 -18.18 -5.21
C ILE A 151 3.73 -19.25 -4.25
N LEU A 152 5.03 -19.33 -4.09
CA LEU A 152 5.70 -20.23 -3.15
C LEU A 152 5.88 -19.49 -1.83
N ILE A 153 5.42 -20.10 -0.75
CA ILE A 153 5.58 -19.53 0.58
C ILE A 153 6.30 -20.50 1.52
N ASN A 154 7.17 -19.97 2.35
CA ASN A 154 7.76 -20.71 3.47
C ASN A 154 6.83 -20.58 4.66
N THR A 155 6.45 -21.71 5.24
CA THR A 155 5.65 -21.81 6.46
C THR A 155 6.48 -22.48 7.55
N SER A 156 5.94 -22.59 8.77
CA SER A 156 6.55 -23.37 9.86
C SER A 156 6.71 -24.87 9.54
N GLU A 157 5.90 -25.39 8.62
CA GLU A 157 5.87 -26.82 8.24
C GLU A 157 6.62 -27.12 6.94
N GLY A 158 7.16 -26.10 6.28
CA GLY A 158 7.90 -26.21 5.03
C GLY A 158 7.43 -25.24 3.96
N THR A 159 7.90 -25.45 2.74
CA THR A 159 7.49 -24.65 1.57
C THR A 159 6.23 -25.25 0.96
N ILE A 160 5.23 -24.42 0.69
CA ILE A 160 4.01 -24.78 -0.01
C ILE A 160 3.80 -23.90 -1.25
N ASN A 161 3.13 -24.44 -2.24
CA ASN A 161 2.74 -23.74 -3.46
C ASN A 161 1.27 -23.39 -3.38
N LEU A 162 0.94 -22.14 -3.72
CA LEU A 162 -0.43 -21.67 -3.83
C LEU A 162 -0.67 -21.14 -5.23
N GLU A 163 -1.60 -21.74 -5.94
CA GLU A 163 -2.05 -21.20 -7.22
C GLU A 163 -2.61 -19.80 -7.03
N ASN A 164 -2.25 -18.88 -7.92
CA ASN A 164 -2.75 -17.51 -7.86
C ASN A 164 -2.67 -16.79 -9.20
N ASP A 165 -3.67 -15.98 -9.48
CA ASP A 165 -3.75 -15.11 -10.64
C ASP A 165 -3.12 -13.75 -10.39
N PHE A 166 -3.26 -13.23 -9.15
CA PHE A 166 -2.75 -11.93 -8.73
C PHE A 166 -2.10 -11.96 -7.36
N VAL A 167 -1.15 -11.05 -7.15
CA VAL A 167 -0.49 -10.82 -5.86
C VAL A 167 -0.60 -9.35 -5.48
N LEU A 168 -1.13 -9.06 -4.29
CA LEU A 168 -1.07 -7.75 -3.64
C LEU A 168 -0.01 -7.77 -2.54
N ALA A 169 1.16 -7.20 -2.80
CA ALA A 169 2.26 -7.09 -1.83
C ALA A 169 2.11 -5.80 -1.01
N LEU A 170 1.22 -5.82 -0.01
CA LEU A 170 0.87 -4.66 0.81
C LEU A 170 1.68 -4.62 2.12
N THR A 171 2.99 -4.56 1.97
CA THR A 171 3.99 -4.63 3.04
C THR A 171 4.35 -3.28 3.65
N GLY A 172 3.65 -2.22 3.26
CA GLY A 172 3.86 -0.85 3.69
C GLY A 172 4.67 -0.01 2.72
N TYR A 173 5.01 1.19 3.14
CA TYR A 173 5.69 2.19 2.32
C TYR A 173 6.78 2.89 3.10
N THR A 174 7.72 3.48 2.38
CA THR A 174 8.82 4.29 2.93
C THR A 174 8.72 5.72 2.39
N PRO A 175 8.89 6.76 3.23
CA PRO A 175 8.98 8.13 2.75
C PRO A 175 10.11 8.31 1.74
N ASN A 176 9.93 9.19 0.78
CA ASN A 176 10.99 9.54 -0.18
C ASN A 176 12.04 10.44 0.50
N PHE A 177 12.90 9.84 1.32
CA PHE A 177 13.97 10.57 2.01
C PHE A 177 14.95 11.26 1.06
N LYS A 178 15.19 10.68 -0.13
CA LYS A 178 16.06 11.32 -1.13
C LYS A 178 15.50 12.67 -1.56
N PHE A 179 14.21 12.73 -1.84
CA PHE A 179 13.53 13.98 -2.17
C PHE A 179 13.61 14.97 -1.01
N LEU A 180 13.32 14.53 0.22
CA LEU A 180 13.36 15.40 1.41
C LEU A 180 14.76 15.94 1.73
N GLN A 181 15.81 15.21 1.37
CA GLN A 181 17.20 15.65 1.55
C GLN A 181 17.66 16.66 0.47
N HIS A 182 16.96 16.72 -0.66
CA HIS A 182 17.27 17.65 -1.75
C HIS A 182 16.46 18.95 -1.68
N LEU A 183 15.53 19.05 -0.75
CA LEU A 183 14.77 20.26 -0.45
C LEU A 183 15.51 21.16 0.54
#